data_f6e82e43c093719a5f387874b1bea506
#
_entry.id   f6e82e43c093719a5f387874b1bea506
#
_cell.length_a   1.000
_cell.length_b   1.000
_cell.length_c   1.000
_cell.angle_alpha   90.00
_cell.angle_beta   90.00
_cell.angle_gamma   90.00
#
_symmetry.space_group_name_H-M   'P 1'
#
loop_
_entity.id
_entity.type
_entity.pdbx_description
1 polymer ?
#
loop_
_entity_poly.entity_id
_entity_poly.type
_entity_poly.pdbx_seq_one_letter_code
_entity_poly.pdbx_strand_id
1 'polypeptide(L)'
;MTSGGSSRPGRSDLIRAEGLAEGIARLRRALRRGARVADPANTLAVAQLELLGALAEHPGVRPGQLARQLNMRPNTVTTIVNALATQGMVARVAAADDRRAVELSVTEAGRKAVLSWQATNAAVLNLALSTLPANQQRALAAAVPALDALALAIDRLADTHISAEGEPADSRRQRAE
;
A
#
# COMPACT_ATOMS: atom_id res chain seq x y z
N MET A 1 29.00 19.51 20.46
CA MET A 1 27.74 20.25 20.47
C MET A 1 27.37 20.52 19.02
N THR A 2 26.60 19.63 18.40
CA THR A 2 26.07 19.84 17.04
C THR A 2 24.55 19.76 17.15
N SER A 3 23.95 20.95 17.12
CA SER A 3 22.52 21.19 17.12
C SER A 3 21.93 20.69 15.78
N GLY A 4 21.23 19.57 15.80
CA GLY A 4 20.44 19.08 14.68
C GLY A 4 19.21 19.97 14.50
N GLY A 5 19.33 20.99 13.67
CA GLY A 5 18.23 21.85 13.27
C GLY A 5 17.23 21.05 12.41
N SER A 6 16.11 20.63 12.99
CA SER A 6 14.94 20.20 12.25
C SER A 6 14.35 21.42 11.54
N SER A 7 14.77 21.65 10.28
CA SER A 7 14.22 22.70 9.43
C SER A 7 12.77 22.35 9.12
N ARG A 8 11.82 23.11 9.70
CA ARG A 8 10.42 23.07 9.27
C ARG A 8 10.35 23.41 7.79
N PRO A 9 9.63 22.65 6.97
CA PRO A 9 9.48 22.94 5.55
C PRO A 9 8.92 24.35 5.37
N GLY A 10 9.50 25.12 4.45
CA GLY A 10 9.08 26.47 4.16
C GLY A 10 7.66 26.51 3.58
N ARG A 11 6.96 27.63 3.71
CA ARG A 11 5.56 27.78 3.24
C ARG A 11 5.38 27.40 1.75
N SER A 12 6.40 27.63 0.91
CA SER A 12 6.42 27.21 -0.50
C SER A 12 6.49 25.68 -0.68
N ASP A 13 7.14 24.97 0.25
CA ASP A 13 7.29 23.52 0.19
C ASP A 13 5.99 22.82 0.65
N LEU A 14 5.28 23.41 1.63
CA LEU A 14 3.97 22.93 2.05
C LEU A 14 2.93 23.07 0.93
N ILE A 15 2.91 24.18 0.21
CA ILE A 15 2.00 24.39 -0.93
C ILE A 15 2.28 23.38 -2.05
N ARG A 16 3.55 23.06 -2.34
CA ARG A 16 3.92 22.02 -3.31
C ARG A 16 3.49 20.62 -2.85
N ALA A 17 3.66 20.29 -1.59
CA ALA A 17 3.23 19.01 -1.01
C ALA A 17 1.71 18.84 -1.07
N GLU A 18 0.93 19.88 -0.75
CA GLU A 18 -0.52 19.87 -0.86
C GLU A 18 -0.98 19.66 -2.31
N GLY A 19 -0.39 20.38 -3.28
CA GLY A 19 -0.70 20.24 -4.70
C GLY A 19 -0.39 18.85 -5.24
N LEU A 20 0.74 18.26 -4.81
CA LEU A 20 1.12 16.89 -5.16
C LEU A 20 0.13 15.89 -4.56
N ALA A 21 -0.21 16.01 -3.28
CA ALA A 21 -1.15 15.14 -2.59
C ALA A 21 -2.54 15.17 -3.26
N GLU A 22 -3.02 16.37 -3.61
CA GLU A 22 -4.28 16.53 -4.34
C GLU A 22 -4.23 15.91 -5.74
N GLY A 23 -3.11 16.08 -6.47
CA GLY A 23 -2.89 15.49 -7.78
C GLY A 23 -2.94 13.95 -7.72
N ILE A 24 -2.24 13.35 -6.77
CA ILE A 24 -2.24 11.90 -6.52
C ILE A 24 -3.67 11.42 -6.19
N ALA A 25 -4.38 12.14 -5.31
CA ALA A 25 -5.74 11.77 -4.94
C ALA A 25 -6.72 11.83 -6.13
N ARG A 26 -6.59 12.84 -7.01
CA ARG A 26 -7.38 12.95 -8.25
C ARG A 26 -7.07 11.80 -9.21
N LEU A 27 -5.78 11.51 -9.42
CA LEU A 27 -5.33 10.43 -10.28
C LEU A 27 -5.86 9.06 -9.81
N ARG A 28 -5.73 8.77 -8.52
CA ARG A 28 -6.27 7.53 -7.91
C ARG A 28 -7.78 7.41 -8.11
N ARG A 29 -8.53 8.50 -7.94
CA ARG A 29 -9.99 8.48 -8.19
C ARG A 29 -10.32 8.26 -9.66
N ALA A 30 -9.61 8.91 -10.58
CA ALA A 30 -9.81 8.75 -12.01
C ALA A 30 -9.50 7.32 -12.47
N LEU A 31 -8.36 6.78 -12.07
CA LEU A 31 -7.94 5.41 -12.39
C LEU A 31 -8.96 4.38 -11.89
N ARG A 32 -9.44 4.54 -10.65
CA ARG A 32 -10.46 3.65 -10.09
C ARG A 32 -11.77 3.68 -10.88
N ARG A 33 -12.20 4.86 -11.36
CA ARG A 33 -13.39 4.96 -12.23
C ARG A 33 -13.14 4.30 -13.57
N GLY A 34 -11.99 4.57 -14.19
CA GLY A 34 -11.60 3.97 -15.47
C GLY A 34 -11.52 2.44 -15.41
N ALA A 35 -10.87 1.92 -14.39
CA ALA A 35 -10.75 0.48 -14.16
C ALA A 35 -12.12 -0.20 -13.96
N ARG A 36 -13.05 0.43 -13.23
CA ARG A 36 -14.40 -0.10 -13.03
C ARG A 36 -15.22 -0.12 -14.33
N VAL A 37 -15.00 0.86 -15.23
CA VAL A 37 -15.64 0.88 -16.55
C VAL A 37 -15.02 -0.18 -17.47
N ALA A 38 -13.70 -0.35 -17.41
CA ALA A 38 -12.97 -1.30 -18.26
C ALA A 38 -13.18 -2.76 -17.82
N ASP A 39 -13.38 -3.02 -16.53
CA ASP A 39 -13.62 -4.35 -15.97
C ASP A 39 -14.78 -4.31 -14.96
N PRO A 40 -16.04 -4.25 -15.42
CA PRO A 40 -17.21 -4.23 -14.56
C PRO A 40 -17.46 -5.56 -13.85
N ALA A 41 -16.84 -6.65 -14.31
CA ALA A 41 -16.95 -7.98 -13.68
C ALA A 41 -16.10 -8.09 -12.40
N ASN A 42 -15.11 -7.23 -12.23
CA ASN A 42 -14.31 -7.19 -11.02
C ASN A 42 -15.10 -6.51 -9.89
N THR A 43 -15.63 -7.33 -8.98
CA THR A 43 -16.42 -6.88 -7.83
C THR A 43 -15.58 -6.63 -6.58
N LEU A 44 -14.26 -6.88 -6.63
CA LEU A 44 -13.37 -6.71 -5.48
C LEU A 44 -13.16 -5.22 -5.15
N ALA A 45 -13.20 -4.93 -3.85
CA ALA A 45 -12.81 -3.61 -3.36
C ALA A 45 -11.29 -3.41 -3.49
N VAL A 46 -10.86 -2.15 -3.68
CA VAL A 46 -9.42 -1.83 -3.81
C VAL A 46 -8.62 -2.37 -2.63
N ALA A 47 -9.12 -2.25 -1.40
CA ALA A 47 -8.45 -2.79 -0.22
C ALA A 47 -8.29 -4.33 -0.24
N GLN A 48 -9.22 -5.06 -0.89
CA GLN A 48 -9.09 -6.50 -1.10
C GLN A 48 -7.99 -6.81 -2.11
N LEU A 49 -7.91 -6.04 -3.18
CA LEU A 49 -6.88 -6.20 -4.22
C LEU A 49 -5.48 -5.81 -3.69
N GLU A 50 -5.39 -4.75 -2.90
CA GLU A 50 -4.15 -4.34 -2.22
C GLU A 50 -3.67 -5.44 -1.25
N LEU A 51 -4.58 -6.02 -0.47
CA LEU A 51 -4.25 -7.13 0.44
C LEU A 51 -3.81 -8.38 -0.33
N LEU A 52 -4.49 -8.74 -1.41
CA LEU A 52 -4.09 -9.87 -2.26
C LEU A 52 -2.72 -9.63 -2.90
N GLY A 53 -2.42 -8.39 -3.33
CA GLY A 53 -1.11 -7.99 -3.86
C GLY A 53 0.00 -8.19 -2.82
N ALA A 54 -0.18 -7.68 -1.61
CA ALA A 54 0.77 -7.84 -0.52
C ALA A 54 1.01 -9.32 -0.16
N LEU A 55 -0.04 -10.16 -0.18
CA LEU A 55 0.09 -11.60 0.02
C LEU A 55 0.84 -12.31 -1.12
N ALA A 56 0.72 -11.81 -2.34
CA ALA A 56 1.45 -12.36 -3.49
C ALA A 56 2.96 -12.06 -3.40
N GLU A 57 3.32 -10.89 -2.88
CA GLU A 57 4.70 -10.46 -2.66
C GLU A 57 5.33 -11.14 -1.42
N HIS A 58 4.53 -11.41 -0.39
CA HIS A 58 4.97 -11.95 0.89
C HIS A 58 4.15 -13.19 1.31
N PRO A 59 4.38 -14.35 0.67
CA PRO A 59 3.68 -15.59 1.04
C PRO A 59 4.05 -16.04 2.45
N GLY A 60 3.06 -16.57 3.20
CA GLY A 60 3.27 -17.05 4.56
C GLY A 60 3.21 -15.96 5.63
N VAL A 61 2.81 -14.74 5.29
CA VAL A 61 2.72 -13.64 6.25
C VAL A 61 1.59 -13.88 7.28
N ARG A 62 1.85 -13.54 8.54
CA ARG A 62 0.84 -13.59 9.61
C ARG A 62 -0.10 -12.39 9.53
N PRO A 63 -1.40 -12.53 9.90
CA PRO A 63 -2.38 -11.43 9.82
C PRO A 63 -1.93 -10.14 10.50
N GLY A 64 -1.27 -10.23 11.66
CA GLY A 64 -0.74 -9.07 12.38
C GLY A 64 0.41 -8.37 11.67
N GLN A 65 1.26 -9.09 10.95
CA GLN A 65 2.31 -8.50 10.11
C GLN A 65 1.71 -7.81 8.90
N LEU A 66 0.75 -8.46 8.24
CA LEU A 66 0.03 -7.90 7.11
C LEU A 66 -0.71 -6.60 7.48
N ALA A 67 -1.30 -6.54 8.68
CA ALA A 67 -1.94 -5.34 9.20
C ALA A 67 -0.96 -4.17 9.33
N ARG A 68 0.26 -4.44 9.82
CA ARG A 68 1.33 -3.43 9.89
C ARG A 68 1.78 -2.98 8.50
N GLN A 69 2.09 -3.93 7.60
CA GLN A 69 2.55 -3.63 6.24
C GLN A 69 1.56 -2.75 5.46
N LEU A 70 0.26 -3.03 5.61
CA LEU A 70 -0.80 -2.28 4.92
C LEU A 70 -1.29 -1.06 5.70
N ASN A 71 -0.71 -0.78 6.88
CA ASN A 71 -1.17 0.28 7.79
C ASN A 71 -2.68 0.20 8.04
N MET A 72 -3.17 -1.02 8.27
CA MET A 72 -4.59 -1.31 8.52
C MET A 72 -4.79 -1.78 9.96
N ARG A 73 -5.99 -1.52 10.50
CA ARG A 73 -6.37 -2.08 11.80
C ARG A 73 -6.48 -3.60 11.69
N PRO A 74 -6.01 -4.37 12.69
CA PRO A 74 -6.07 -5.85 12.67
C PRO A 74 -7.46 -6.41 12.38
N ASN A 75 -8.51 -5.81 12.95
CA ASN A 75 -9.88 -6.21 12.70
C ASN A 75 -10.31 -6.02 11.24
N THR A 76 -9.84 -4.95 10.59
CA THR A 76 -10.09 -4.68 9.16
C THR A 76 -9.44 -5.77 8.30
N VAL A 77 -8.18 -6.09 8.57
CA VAL A 77 -7.46 -7.17 7.87
C VAL A 77 -8.18 -8.50 8.06
N THR A 78 -8.59 -8.84 9.30
CA THR A 78 -9.34 -10.06 9.58
C THR A 78 -10.62 -10.13 8.77
N THR A 79 -11.37 -9.04 8.69
CA THR A 79 -12.62 -8.98 7.91
C THR A 79 -12.37 -9.20 6.42
N ILE A 80 -11.35 -8.53 5.86
CA ILE A 80 -10.99 -8.67 4.44
C ILE A 80 -10.50 -10.08 4.14
N VAL A 81 -9.62 -10.64 4.98
CA VAL A 81 -9.11 -12.00 4.84
C VAL A 81 -10.25 -13.04 4.90
N ASN A 82 -11.21 -12.86 5.80
CA ASN A 82 -12.39 -13.75 5.88
C ASN A 82 -13.19 -13.72 4.58
N ALA A 83 -13.48 -12.52 4.06
CA ALA A 83 -14.22 -12.37 2.81
C ALA A 83 -13.47 -13.01 1.63
N LEU A 84 -12.16 -12.80 1.52
CA LEU A 84 -11.33 -13.37 0.46
C LEU A 84 -11.17 -14.90 0.59
N ALA A 85 -11.07 -15.42 1.82
CA ALA A 85 -11.02 -16.85 2.06
C ALA A 85 -12.33 -17.53 1.67
N THR A 86 -13.49 -16.92 1.98
CA THR A 86 -14.81 -17.40 1.54
C THR A 86 -14.93 -17.44 0.01
N GLN A 87 -14.27 -16.49 -0.68
CA GLN A 87 -14.20 -16.44 -2.15
C GLN A 87 -13.11 -17.38 -2.73
N GLY A 88 -12.40 -18.12 -1.92
CA GLY A 88 -11.33 -19.03 -2.35
C GLY A 88 -10.06 -18.33 -2.86
N MET A 89 -9.88 -17.02 -2.58
CA MET A 89 -8.74 -16.23 -3.06
C MET A 89 -7.56 -16.20 -2.08
N VAL A 90 -7.82 -16.50 -0.80
CA VAL A 90 -6.81 -16.59 0.26
C VAL A 90 -6.94 -17.96 0.93
N ALA A 91 -5.82 -18.63 1.15
CA ALA A 91 -5.68 -19.82 1.94
C ALA A 91 -5.08 -19.49 3.32
N ARG A 92 -5.52 -20.24 4.35
CA ARG A 92 -4.96 -20.22 5.69
C ARG A 92 -4.24 -21.52 5.94
N VAL A 93 -2.99 -21.44 6.31
CA VAL A 93 -2.16 -22.60 6.60
C VAL A 93 -1.65 -22.49 8.04
N ALA A 94 -1.59 -23.60 8.76
CA ALA A 94 -0.93 -23.61 10.05
C ALA A 94 0.57 -23.34 9.85
N ALA A 95 1.14 -22.45 10.64
CA ALA A 95 2.56 -22.16 10.56
C ALA A 95 3.40 -23.39 10.91
N ALA A 96 4.52 -23.56 10.25
CA ALA A 96 5.39 -24.72 10.45
C ALA A 96 6.06 -24.73 11.85
N ASP A 97 6.30 -23.54 12.39
CA ASP A 97 6.96 -23.29 13.68
C ASP A 97 5.99 -23.25 14.87
N ASP A 98 4.71 -22.94 14.65
CA ASP A 98 3.69 -22.87 15.68
C ASP A 98 2.30 -23.23 15.11
N ARG A 99 1.79 -24.41 15.45
CA ARG A 99 0.47 -24.88 15.01
C ARG A 99 -0.70 -24.00 15.46
N ARG A 100 -0.49 -23.08 16.41
CA ARG A 100 -1.48 -22.09 16.83
C ARG A 100 -1.47 -20.84 15.99
N ALA A 101 -0.37 -20.60 15.26
CA ALA A 101 -0.22 -19.47 14.37
C ALA A 101 -0.78 -19.81 12.98
N VAL A 102 -1.46 -18.85 12.38
CA VAL A 102 -2.01 -18.95 11.03
C VAL A 102 -1.17 -18.08 10.10
N GLU A 103 -0.72 -18.68 9.03
CA GLU A 103 -0.10 -18.01 7.89
C GLU A 103 -1.10 -17.86 6.76
N LEU A 104 -0.99 -16.75 6.05
CA LEU A 104 -1.84 -16.44 4.92
C LEU A 104 -1.06 -16.60 3.62
N SER A 105 -1.70 -17.17 2.62
CA SER A 105 -1.17 -17.25 1.28
C SER A 105 -2.23 -16.94 0.25
N VAL A 106 -1.83 -16.30 -0.85
CA VAL A 106 -2.72 -16.09 -1.99
C VAL A 106 -2.87 -17.39 -2.77
N THR A 107 -4.11 -17.73 -3.14
CA THR A 107 -4.40 -18.88 -4.01
C THR A 107 -4.15 -18.52 -5.47
N GLU A 108 -4.25 -19.52 -6.36
CA GLU A 108 -4.18 -19.26 -7.81
C GLU A 108 -5.30 -18.32 -8.29
N ALA A 109 -6.52 -18.48 -7.75
CA ALA A 109 -7.63 -17.58 -8.03
C ALA A 109 -7.32 -16.14 -7.57
N GLY A 110 -6.75 -15.98 -6.38
CA GLY A 110 -6.32 -14.67 -5.87
C GLY A 110 -5.21 -14.04 -6.72
N ARG A 111 -4.19 -14.80 -7.12
CA ARG A 111 -3.13 -14.32 -8.03
C ARG A 111 -3.71 -13.85 -9.37
N LYS A 112 -4.61 -14.64 -9.95
CA LYS A 112 -5.28 -14.27 -11.20
C LYS A 112 -6.07 -12.97 -11.06
N ALA A 113 -6.77 -12.75 -9.96
CA ALA A 113 -7.50 -11.52 -9.69
C ALA A 113 -6.57 -10.29 -9.61
N VAL A 114 -5.42 -10.41 -8.94
CA VAL A 114 -4.41 -9.34 -8.87
C VAL A 114 -3.84 -9.02 -10.24
N LEU A 115 -3.43 -10.04 -11.00
CA LEU A 115 -2.88 -9.85 -12.35
C LEU A 115 -3.88 -9.21 -13.30
N SER A 116 -5.15 -9.64 -13.27
CA SER A 116 -6.22 -9.02 -14.06
C SER A 116 -6.42 -7.55 -13.70
N TRP A 117 -6.45 -7.22 -12.41
CA TRP A 117 -6.56 -5.86 -11.93
C TRP A 117 -5.37 -4.98 -12.37
N GLN A 118 -4.14 -5.48 -12.26
CA GLN A 118 -2.94 -4.78 -12.71
C GLN A 118 -2.97 -4.55 -14.22
N ALA A 119 -3.36 -5.55 -15.01
CA ALA A 119 -3.49 -5.43 -16.45
C ALA A 119 -4.56 -4.40 -16.86
N THR A 120 -5.71 -4.39 -16.18
CA THR A 120 -6.79 -3.41 -16.41
C THR A 120 -6.32 -1.99 -16.12
N ASN A 121 -5.64 -1.78 -14.97
CA ASN A 121 -5.09 -0.47 -14.63
C ASN A 121 -4.04 0.00 -15.65
N ALA A 122 -3.14 -0.89 -16.07
CA ALA A 122 -2.14 -0.59 -17.09
C ALA A 122 -2.79 -0.22 -18.44
N ALA A 123 -3.82 -0.94 -18.86
CA ALA A 123 -4.55 -0.65 -20.11
C ALA A 123 -5.23 0.73 -20.05
N VAL A 124 -5.90 1.06 -18.95
CA VAL A 124 -6.53 2.37 -18.74
C VAL A 124 -5.49 3.50 -18.73
N LEU A 125 -4.35 3.30 -18.05
CA LEU A 125 -3.26 4.27 -18.03
C LEU A 125 -2.65 4.46 -19.43
N ASN A 126 -2.37 3.38 -20.17
CA ASN A 126 -1.82 3.46 -21.51
C ASN A 126 -2.75 4.22 -22.46
N LEU A 127 -4.07 3.93 -22.41
CA LEU A 127 -5.05 4.64 -23.21
C LEU A 127 -5.09 6.14 -22.85
N ALA A 128 -5.08 6.48 -21.55
CA ALA A 128 -5.06 7.86 -21.12
C ALA A 128 -3.77 8.57 -21.53
N LEU A 129 -2.60 7.93 -21.35
CA LEU A 129 -1.31 8.48 -21.76
C LEU A 129 -1.25 8.77 -23.24
N SER A 130 -1.81 7.92 -24.09
CA SER A 130 -1.81 8.13 -25.56
C SER A 130 -2.57 9.39 -26.00
N THR A 131 -3.46 9.93 -25.17
CA THR A 131 -4.20 11.17 -25.44
C THR A 131 -3.44 12.44 -25.05
N LEU A 132 -2.34 12.30 -24.29
CA LEU A 132 -1.57 13.45 -23.81
C LEU A 132 -0.54 13.93 -24.87
N PRO A 133 -0.20 15.23 -24.87
CA PRO A 133 0.92 15.74 -25.65
C PRO A 133 2.24 15.06 -25.29
N ALA A 134 3.14 14.89 -26.25
CA ALA A 134 4.40 14.17 -26.07
C ALA A 134 5.31 14.74 -24.96
N ASN A 135 5.27 16.06 -24.72
CA ASN A 135 6.00 16.70 -23.62
C ASN A 135 5.48 16.26 -22.25
N GLN A 136 4.16 16.09 -22.10
CA GLN A 136 3.57 15.61 -20.84
C GLN A 136 3.83 14.12 -20.64
N GLN A 137 3.75 13.29 -21.69
CA GLN A 137 4.12 11.87 -21.60
C GLN A 137 5.57 11.71 -21.13
N ARG A 138 6.51 12.48 -21.71
CA ARG A 138 7.92 12.47 -21.28
C ARG A 138 8.11 12.92 -19.84
N ALA A 139 7.41 13.98 -19.42
CA ALA A 139 7.47 14.45 -18.05
C ALA A 139 6.96 13.40 -17.05
N LEU A 140 5.87 12.72 -17.35
CA LEU A 140 5.34 11.62 -16.52
C LEU A 140 6.32 10.44 -16.46
N ALA A 141 6.88 10.02 -17.60
CA ALA A 141 7.88 8.95 -17.64
C ALA A 141 9.12 9.29 -16.80
N ALA A 142 9.62 10.54 -16.87
CA ALA A 142 10.73 11.00 -16.07
C ALA A 142 10.42 11.12 -14.57
N ALA A 143 9.13 11.26 -14.20
CA ALA A 143 8.71 11.37 -12.81
C ALA A 143 8.59 10.01 -12.09
N VAL A 144 8.51 8.88 -12.80
CA VAL A 144 8.31 7.56 -12.20
C VAL A 144 9.35 7.22 -11.13
N PRO A 145 10.68 7.36 -11.37
CA PRO A 145 11.67 7.06 -10.34
C PRO A 145 11.56 7.97 -9.10
N ALA A 146 11.12 9.22 -9.28
CA ALA A 146 10.90 10.12 -8.15
C ALA A 146 9.67 9.74 -7.33
N LEU A 147 8.62 9.23 -7.97
CA LEU A 147 7.43 8.70 -7.28
C LEU A 147 7.77 7.44 -6.49
N ASP A 148 8.57 6.54 -7.03
CA ASP A 148 9.05 5.35 -6.33
C ASP A 148 9.90 5.73 -5.10
N ALA A 149 10.83 6.67 -5.26
CA ALA A 149 11.63 7.18 -4.16
C ALA A 149 10.78 7.85 -3.07
N LEU A 150 9.73 8.59 -3.47
CA LEU A 150 8.79 9.21 -2.53
C LEU A 150 7.99 8.15 -1.76
N ALA A 151 7.50 7.11 -2.44
CA ALA A 151 6.80 5.99 -1.80
C ALA A 151 7.68 5.33 -0.73
N LEU A 152 8.93 4.96 -1.09
CA LEU A 152 9.88 4.39 -0.14
C LEU A 152 10.20 5.31 1.04
N ALA A 153 10.25 6.62 0.82
CA ALA A 153 10.48 7.59 1.90
C ALA A 153 9.29 7.66 2.86
N ILE A 154 8.06 7.58 2.35
CA ILE A 154 6.83 7.56 3.15
C ILE A 154 6.77 6.27 3.98
N ASP A 155 7.10 5.11 3.40
CA ASP A 155 7.12 3.83 4.10
C ASP A 155 8.12 3.85 5.28
N ARG A 156 9.32 4.38 5.07
CA ARG A 156 10.32 4.55 6.16
C ARG A 156 9.82 5.43 7.31
N LEU A 157 9.07 6.48 7.00
CA LEU A 157 8.48 7.34 8.04
C LEU A 157 7.42 6.58 8.83
N ALA A 158 6.60 5.76 8.18
CA ALA A 158 5.60 4.92 8.83
C ALA A 158 6.26 3.90 9.78
N ASP A 159 7.32 3.22 9.34
CA ASP A 159 8.07 2.25 10.15
C ASP A 159 8.73 2.88 11.37
N THR A 160 9.26 4.10 11.24
CA THR A 160 9.89 4.84 12.33
C THR A 160 8.86 5.22 13.41
N HIS A 161 7.67 5.63 13.03
CA HIS A 161 6.60 5.98 13.97
C HIS A 161 6.04 4.75 14.69
N ILE A 162 5.89 3.63 13.99
CA ILE A 162 5.43 2.36 14.60
C ILE A 162 6.44 1.85 15.64
N SER A 163 7.74 1.98 15.36
CA SER A 163 8.80 1.57 16.30
C SER A 163 8.84 2.46 17.55
N ALA A 164 8.53 3.74 17.44
CA ALA A 164 8.51 4.68 18.56
C ALA A 164 7.32 4.49 19.51
N GLU A 165 6.18 4.00 19.00
CA GLU A 165 4.99 3.73 19.80
C GLU A 165 4.97 2.33 20.43
N GLY A 166 5.82 1.41 19.93
CA GLY A 166 5.93 0.03 20.41
C GLY A 166 6.86 -0.15 21.64
N GLU A 167 7.53 0.89 22.11
CA GLU A 167 8.41 0.80 23.29
C GLU A 167 7.55 0.87 24.58
N PRO A 168 7.47 -0.20 25.39
CA PRO A 168 6.66 -0.21 26.60
C PRO A 168 7.11 0.89 27.55
N ALA A 169 6.13 1.60 28.14
CA ALA A 169 6.33 2.75 29.02
C ALA A 169 7.25 2.49 30.25
N ASP A 170 7.58 1.23 30.51
CA ASP A 170 8.43 0.79 31.62
C ASP A 170 9.93 1.08 31.35
N SER A 171 10.37 1.07 30.10
CA SER A 171 11.77 1.37 29.73
C SER A 171 12.12 2.86 29.86
N ARG A 172 11.13 3.75 29.88
CA ARG A 172 11.34 5.19 30.04
C ARG A 172 11.59 5.61 31.51
N ARG A 173 11.12 4.82 32.46
CA ARG A 173 11.34 5.11 33.91
C ARG A 173 12.74 4.73 34.39
N GLN A 174 13.37 3.74 33.76
CA GLN A 174 14.72 3.28 34.17
C GLN A 174 15.87 4.16 33.65
N ARG A 175 15.63 5.09 32.73
CA ARG A 175 16.67 6.03 32.24
C ARG A 175 16.62 7.41 32.91
N ALA A 176 15.69 7.63 33.84
CA ALA A 176 15.52 8.89 34.58
C ALA A 176 15.96 8.84 36.04
N GLU A 177 16.50 7.68 36.50
CA GLU A 177 17.19 7.51 37.78
C GLU A 177 18.71 7.39 37.53
#